data_68039497624591427c3dd88718766a54
#
_entry.id   68039497624591427c3dd88718766a54
#
_cell.length_a   1.000
_cell.length_b   1.000
_cell.length_c   1.000
_cell.angle_alpha   90.00
_cell.angle_beta   90.00
_cell.angle_gamma   90.00
#
_symmetry.space_group_name_H-M   'P 1'
#
loop_
_entity.id
_entity.type
_entity.pdbx_description
1 polymer ?
#
loop_
_entity_poly.entity_id
_entity_poly.type
_entity_poly.pdbx_seq_one_letter_code
_entity_poly.pdbx_strand_id
1 'polypeptide(L)'
;MSCALQVAFAQPAARRNNQQNTATGNADNVSLRARISFPTQSKMDEDVVWRRDIYRELNLTEDANAGLYYPVEPIDGRMNLFTYLFKLVMRGQVKAYEYRLDGNESFEDSARIKPLALLDNYHIFYERVDGRVRIDNSDIPSAEVKRYYIKESAYYDQTTASFHRKVVALCPILERDDDFGHGTTSYPLFWVRYDDVAPALAKQRVRTSALN
;
A
#
# COMPACT_ATOMS: atom_id res chain seq x y z
N MET A 1 51.57 -15.14 54.34
CA MET A 1 51.45 -15.45 52.91
C MET A 1 49.95 -15.65 52.58
N SER A 2 49.32 -14.62 52.07
CA SER A 2 47.91 -14.68 51.77
C SER A 2 47.76 -14.57 50.23
N CYS A 3 47.28 -15.64 49.62
CA CYS A 3 47.11 -15.74 48.16
C CYS A 3 45.69 -15.32 47.84
N ALA A 4 45.52 -14.12 47.19
CA ALA A 4 44.26 -13.63 46.74
C ALA A 4 43.97 -14.21 45.35
N LEU A 5 42.92 -15.04 45.23
CA LEU A 5 42.39 -15.49 43.95
C LEU A 5 41.57 -14.36 43.30
N GLN A 6 42.04 -13.82 42.20
CA GLN A 6 41.25 -12.94 41.36
C GLN A 6 40.44 -13.79 40.37
N VAL A 7 39.14 -13.76 40.49
CA VAL A 7 38.21 -14.35 39.52
C VAL A 7 37.93 -13.32 38.44
N ALA A 8 38.46 -13.55 37.25
CA ALA A 8 38.16 -12.72 36.08
C ALA A 8 36.81 -13.18 35.45
N PHE A 9 35.79 -12.32 35.50
CA PHE A 9 34.56 -12.53 34.74
C PHE A 9 34.80 -12.13 33.30
N ALA A 10 34.85 -13.11 32.42
CA ALA A 10 34.86 -12.88 30.99
C ALA A 10 33.43 -12.47 30.52
N GLN A 11 33.27 -11.23 30.06
CA GLN A 11 32.07 -10.82 29.37
C GLN A 11 32.02 -11.47 27.99
N PRO A 12 30.87 -12.01 27.56
CA PRO A 12 30.74 -12.54 26.22
C PRO A 12 30.80 -11.37 25.22
N ALA A 13 31.72 -11.46 24.29
CA ALA A 13 31.86 -10.50 23.18
C ALA A 13 30.60 -10.52 22.33
N ALA A 14 29.91 -9.39 22.30
CA ALA A 14 28.80 -9.15 21.38
C ALA A 14 29.32 -9.32 19.93
N ARG A 15 28.89 -10.38 19.26
CA ARG A 15 29.13 -10.60 17.85
C ARG A 15 28.49 -9.46 17.07
N ARG A 16 29.27 -8.48 16.66
CA ARG A 16 28.92 -7.53 15.60
C ARG A 16 28.81 -8.33 14.31
N ASN A 17 27.58 -8.63 13.93
CA ASN A 17 27.28 -9.16 12.61
C ASN A 17 27.42 -8.00 11.59
N ASN A 18 28.62 -7.83 11.08
CA ASN A 18 28.92 -6.89 9.99
C ASN A 18 28.50 -7.58 8.69
N GLN A 19 27.19 -7.62 8.41
CA GLN A 19 26.73 -7.91 7.05
C GLN A 19 26.94 -6.65 6.23
N GLN A 20 28.08 -6.59 5.54
CA GLN A 20 28.29 -5.72 4.42
C GLN A 20 27.30 -6.11 3.33
N ASN A 21 26.19 -5.36 3.25
CA ASN A 21 25.32 -5.36 2.08
C ASN A 21 26.04 -4.59 0.98
N THR A 22 26.74 -5.30 0.10
CA THR A 22 27.09 -4.80 -1.21
C THR A 22 25.83 -4.83 -2.09
N ALA A 23 25.01 -3.81 -1.97
CA ALA A 23 23.93 -3.52 -2.90
C ALA A 23 24.39 -2.40 -3.82
N THR A 24 24.86 -2.77 -4.97
CA THR A 24 25.02 -1.90 -6.13
C THR A 24 23.67 -1.41 -6.62
N GLY A 25 23.44 -0.11 -6.66
CA GLY A 25 22.47 0.54 -7.54
C GLY A 25 21.26 1.17 -6.86
N ASN A 26 21.28 2.49 -6.78
CA ASN A 26 20.13 3.44 -6.76
C ASN A 26 18.90 3.19 -5.84
N ALA A 27 19.05 2.51 -4.72
CA ALA A 27 17.97 2.32 -3.74
C ALA A 27 18.00 3.31 -2.56
N ASP A 28 18.88 4.32 -2.59
CA ASP A 28 19.34 4.96 -1.34
C ASP A 28 18.55 6.18 -0.86
N ASN A 29 17.39 6.48 -1.45
CA ASN A 29 16.57 7.61 -0.99
C ASN A 29 15.26 7.22 -0.29
N VAL A 30 15.10 5.96 0.11
CA VAL A 30 13.98 5.57 0.97
C VAL A 30 14.34 5.92 2.41
N SER A 31 13.62 6.89 3.00
CA SER A 31 13.88 7.30 4.38
C SER A 31 13.83 6.08 5.31
N LEU A 32 14.71 6.05 6.31
CA LEU A 32 14.77 4.99 7.33
C LEU A 32 13.40 4.74 7.98
N ARG A 33 12.58 5.78 8.08
CA ARG A 33 11.22 5.78 8.61
C ARG A 33 10.25 4.96 7.76
N ALA A 34 10.38 5.00 6.43
CA ALA A 34 9.59 4.16 5.53
C ALA A 34 9.98 2.68 5.62
N ARG A 35 11.25 2.38 5.91
CA ARG A 35 11.71 1.00 6.12
C ARG A 35 11.22 0.39 7.42
N ILE A 36 11.02 1.20 8.47
CA ILE A 36 10.55 0.74 9.80
C ILE A 36 9.04 0.55 9.82
N SER A 37 8.29 1.33 9.02
CA SER A 37 6.82 1.32 9.04
C SER A 37 6.18 0.06 8.44
N PHE A 38 6.94 -0.75 7.70
CA PHE A 38 6.40 -1.87 6.96
C PHE A 38 7.22 -3.14 7.20
N PRO A 39 6.84 -3.96 8.18
CA PRO A 39 7.43 -5.28 8.32
C PRO A 39 7.05 -6.12 7.08
N THR A 40 7.99 -6.21 6.14
CA THR A 40 7.87 -7.07 4.95
C THR A 40 8.17 -8.54 5.23
N GLN A 41 8.38 -8.90 6.49
CA GLN A 41 8.61 -10.28 6.86
C GLN A 41 7.30 -11.06 6.69
N SER A 42 7.27 -11.91 5.67
CA SER A 42 6.30 -12.99 5.62
C SER A 42 6.68 -13.98 6.73
N LYS A 43 5.92 -13.99 7.80
CA LYS A 43 6.06 -15.02 8.83
C LYS A 43 5.65 -16.36 8.25
N MET A 44 6.40 -17.40 8.61
CA MET A 44 6.03 -18.76 8.24
C MET A 44 4.69 -19.11 8.88
N ASP A 45 3.85 -19.82 8.15
CA ASP A 45 2.51 -20.21 8.65
C ASP A 45 2.58 -21.09 9.92
N GLU A 46 3.68 -21.77 10.15
CA GLU A 46 3.94 -22.60 11.32
C GLU A 46 3.97 -21.81 12.64
N ASP A 47 4.34 -20.53 12.59
CA ASP A 47 4.40 -19.65 13.77
C ASP A 47 3.06 -18.96 14.05
N VAL A 48 2.08 -19.09 13.16
CA VAL A 48 0.79 -18.42 13.26
C VAL A 48 -0.28 -19.39 13.74
N VAL A 49 -0.67 -19.24 15.01
CA VAL A 49 -1.70 -20.07 15.66
C VAL A 49 -3.12 -19.61 15.35
N TRP A 50 -3.26 -18.31 15.08
CA TRP A 50 -4.54 -17.69 14.80
C TRP A 50 -4.37 -16.59 13.76
N ARG A 51 -5.26 -16.58 12.77
CA ARG A 51 -5.30 -15.55 11.72
C ARG A 51 -6.73 -15.18 11.39
N ARG A 52 -6.99 -13.91 11.15
CA ARG A 52 -8.27 -13.40 10.67
C ARG A 52 -8.06 -12.23 9.73
N ASP A 53 -8.81 -12.22 8.64
CA ASP A 53 -8.88 -11.07 7.76
C ASP A 53 -9.86 -10.04 8.33
N ILE A 54 -9.44 -8.77 8.32
CA ILE A 54 -10.20 -7.63 8.81
C ILE A 54 -10.33 -6.64 7.66
N TYR A 55 -11.53 -6.15 7.43
CA TYR A 55 -11.79 -5.10 6.46
C TYR A 55 -12.06 -3.80 7.22
N ARG A 56 -11.36 -2.76 6.79
CA ARG A 56 -11.51 -1.41 7.35
C ARG A 56 -11.72 -0.42 6.23
N GLU A 57 -12.43 0.65 6.55
CA GLU A 57 -12.58 1.79 5.68
C GLU A 57 -11.60 2.90 6.10
N LEU A 58 -10.90 3.46 5.14
CA LEU A 58 -10.05 4.65 5.29
C LEU A 58 -10.74 5.80 4.57
N ASN A 59 -11.17 6.79 5.34
CA ASN A 59 -11.74 8.02 4.80
C ASN A 59 -10.63 9.05 4.56
N LEU A 60 -10.45 9.47 3.31
CA LEU A 60 -9.42 10.43 2.91
C LEU A 60 -9.82 11.89 3.17
N THR A 61 -11.10 12.16 3.42
CA THR A 61 -11.58 13.52 3.71
C THR A 61 -11.32 13.96 5.15
N GLU A 62 -10.90 13.05 6.02
CA GLU A 62 -10.45 13.36 7.36
C GLU A 62 -9.12 14.11 7.33
N ASP A 63 -8.93 15.10 8.20
CA ASP A 63 -7.73 15.94 8.26
C ASP A 63 -6.44 15.13 8.38
N ALA A 64 -6.46 14.04 9.16
CA ALA A 64 -5.33 13.15 9.32
C ALA A 64 -4.90 12.47 8.02
N ASN A 65 -5.82 12.28 7.09
CA ASN A 65 -5.64 11.57 5.83
C ASN A 65 -5.58 12.52 4.62
N ALA A 66 -5.79 13.82 4.82
CA ALA A 66 -5.85 14.83 3.76
C ALA A 66 -4.61 14.83 2.83
N GLY A 67 -3.45 14.47 3.36
CA GLY A 67 -2.22 14.33 2.58
C GLY A 67 -2.26 13.20 1.55
N LEU A 68 -3.16 12.22 1.69
CA LEU A 68 -3.38 11.14 0.74
C LEU A 68 -4.39 11.53 -0.35
N TYR A 69 -5.30 12.47 -0.05
CA TYR A 69 -6.31 12.97 -0.96
C TYR A 69 -5.81 14.14 -1.81
N TYR A 70 -5.00 15.03 -1.26
CA TYR A 70 -4.49 16.19 -1.98
C TYR A 70 -3.04 16.01 -2.45
N PRO A 71 -2.66 16.55 -3.63
CA PRO A 71 -3.49 17.33 -4.56
C PRO A 71 -4.39 16.43 -5.42
N VAL A 72 -5.62 16.85 -5.68
CA VAL A 72 -6.56 16.14 -6.56
C VAL A 72 -6.00 16.04 -7.98
N GLU A 73 -5.47 17.16 -8.49
CA GLU A 73 -4.73 17.18 -9.75
C GLU A 73 -3.22 17.18 -9.47
N PRO A 74 -2.44 16.44 -10.27
CA PRO A 74 -0.99 16.41 -10.10
C PRO A 74 -0.35 17.80 -10.23
N ILE A 75 0.43 18.21 -9.22
CA ILE A 75 1.15 19.49 -9.19
C ILE A 75 2.59 19.23 -8.76
N ASP A 76 3.56 19.74 -9.52
CA ASP A 76 4.99 19.67 -9.20
C ASP A 76 5.50 18.25 -8.89
N GLY A 77 5.01 17.27 -9.66
CA GLY A 77 5.39 15.86 -9.48
C GLY A 77 4.74 15.18 -8.28
N ARG A 78 3.89 15.90 -7.53
CA ARG A 78 3.06 15.34 -6.45
C ARG A 78 1.69 14.96 -7.00
N MET A 79 1.14 13.90 -6.49
CA MET A 79 -0.20 13.42 -6.83
C MET A 79 -0.82 12.70 -5.63
N ASN A 80 -2.12 12.59 -5.60
CA ASN A 80 -2.83 11.87 -4.56
C ASN A 80 -2.62 10.36 -4.68
N LEU A 81 -3.03 9.63 -3.65
CA LEU A 81 -2.87 8.18 -3.57
C LEU A 81 -3.54 7.48 -4.75
N PHE A 82 -4.78 7.87 -5.10
CA PHE A 82 -5.52 7.22 -6.19
C PHE A 82 -4.85 7.41 -7.54
N THR A 83 -4.53 8.66 -7.91
CA THR A 83 -3.84 8.97 -9.17
C THR A 83 -2.54 8.19 -9.28
N TYR A 84 -1.80 8.07 -8.19
CA TYR A 84 -0.54 7.34 -8.18
C TYR A 84 -0.75 5.84 -8.41
N LEU A 85 -1.64 5.21 -7.64
CA LEU A 85 -1.97 3.79 -7.80
C LEU A 85 -2.52 3.48 -9.19
N PHE A 86 -3.43 4.32 -9.68
CA PHE A 86 -4.01 4.19 -11.00
C PHE A 86 -2.95 4.21 -12.11
N LYS A 87 -2.01 5.16 -12.04
CA LYS A 87 -0.89 5.23 -13.01
C LYS A 87 0.03 4.02 -12.94
N LEU A 88 0.28 3.45 -11.74
CA LEU A 88 1.07 2.22 -11.61
C LEU A 88 0.36 1.03 -12.27
N VAL A 89 -0.96 0.92 -12.10
CA VAL A 89 -1.79 -0.13 -12.73
C VAL A 89 -1.81 0.04 -14.24
N MET A 90 -2.04 1.26 -14.75
CA MET A 90 -2.08 1.54 -16.19
C MET A 90 -0.74 1.25 -16.87
N ARG A 91 0.38 1.47 -16.18
CA ARG A 91 1.73 1.14 -16.68
C ARG A 91 2.08 -0.35 -16.53
N GLY A 92 1.20 -1.16 -15.94
CA GLY A 92 1.44 -2.58 -15.68
C GLY A 92 2.50 -2.85 -14.62
N GLN A 93 2.88 -1.84 -13.83
CA GLN A 93 3.86 -1.96 -12.74
C GLN A 93 3.27 -2.66 -11.52
N VAL A 94 1.96 -2.53 -11.34
CA VAL A 94 1.19 -3.18 -10.28
C VAL A 94 0.00 -3.89 -10.90
N LYS A 95 -0.31 -5.08 -10.41
CA LYS A 95 -1.47 -5.87 -10.82
C LYS A 95 -2.72 -5.35 -10.11
N ALA A 96 -3.80 -5.15 -10.86
CA ALA A 96 -5.14 -4.91 -10.30
C ALA A 96 -5.96 -6.20 -10.33
N TYR A 97 -6.73 -6.42 -9.26
CA TYR A 97 -7.57 -7.60 -9.09
C TYR A 97 -9.03 -7.19 -8.93
N GLU A 98 -9.93 -8.04 -9.36
CA GLU A 98 -11.36 -7.80 -9.34
C GLU A 98 -11.88 -7.64 -7.92
N TYR A 99 -12.76 -6.64 -7.70
CA TYR A 99 -13.55 -6.54 -6.51
C TYR A 99 -14.77 -7.46 -6.63
N ARG A 100 -14.95 -8.37 -5.68
CA ARG A 100 -16.04 -9.33 -5.67
C ARG A 100 -17.00 -9.05 -4.52
N LEU A 101 -18.29 -8.99 -4.85
CA LEU A 101 -19.34 -8.72 -3.86
C LEU A 101 -19.55 -9.88 -2.87
N ASP A 102 -19.09 -11.07 -3.23
CA ASP A 102 -19.22 -12.28 -2.40
C ASP A 102 -18.18 -12.36 -1.27
N GLY A 103 -17.28 -11.38 -1.17
CA GLY A 103 -16.21 -11.33 -0.16
C GLY A 103 -15.09 -12.35 -0.37
N ASN A 104 -15.10 -13.07 -1.51
CA ASN A 104 -14.07 -14.04 -1.86
C ASN A 104 -13.03 -13.40 -2.79
N GLU A 105 -12.27 -12.43 -2.28
CA GLU A 105 -11.21 -11.81 -3.06
C GLU A 105 -10.11 -12.83 -3.36
N SER A 106 -9.78 -12.96 -4.63
CA SER A 106 -8.64 -13.71 -5.10
C SER A 106 -7.57 -12.77 -5.65
N PHE A 107 -6.33 -13.01 -5.27
CA PHE A 107 -5.15 -12.31 -5.80
C PHE A 107 -4.34 -13.19 -6.75
N GLU A 108 -5.00 -14.15 -7.37
CA GLU A 108 -4.45 -14.99 -8.42
C GLU A 108 -4.55 -14.31 -9.78
N ASP A 109 -3.78 -14.80 -10.74
CA ASP A 109 -3.80 -14.23 -12.10
C ASP A 109 -5.15 -14.40 -12.81
N SER A 110 -5.98 -15.35 -12.39
CA SER A 110 -7.37 -15.55 -12.87
C SER A 110 -8.32 -14.40 -12.51
N ALA A 111 -8.08 -13.73 -11.37
CA ALA A 111 -8.87 -12.59 -10.90
C ALA A 111 -8.28 -11.23 -11.33
N ARG A 112 -7.25 -11.24 -12.18
CA ARG A 112 -6.59 -10.03 -12.63
C ARG A 112 -7.44 -9.27 -13.64
N ILE A 113 -7.63 -7.96 -13.40
CA ILE A 113 -8.28 -7.05 -14.33
C ILE A 113 -7.25 -6.51 -15.32
N LYS A 114 -7.62 -6.50 -16.61
CA LYS A 114 -6.84 -5.82 -17.64
C LYS A 114 -7.03 -4.31 -17.52
N PRO A 115 -5.99 -3.47 -17.67
CA PRO A 115 -6.11 -2.02 -17.55
C PRO A 115 -7.21 -1.42 -18.45
N LEU A 116 -7.35 -1.88 -19.69
CA LEU A 116 -8.40 -1.40 -20.62
C LEU A 116 -9.80 -1.72 -20.11
N ALA A 117 -10.02 -2.94 -19.60
CA ALA A 117 -11.32 -3.33 -19.06
C ALA A 117 -11.70 -2.46 -17.85
N LEU A 118 -10.71 -2.02 -17.05
CA LEU A 118 -10.95 -1.10 -15.96
C LEU A 118 -11.42 0.27 -16.45
N LEU A 119 -10.80 0.80 -17.52
CA LEU A 119 -11.23 2.07 -18.11
C LEU A 119 -12.66 2.00 -18.64
N ASP A 120 -12.96 0.93 -19.37
CA ASP A 120 -14.28 0.71 -19.97
C ASP A 120 -15.37 0.51 -18.89
N ASN A 121 -15.09 -0.28 -17.86
CA ASN A 121 -16.05 -0.58 -16.78
C ASN A 121 -16.44 0.65 -15.96
N TYR A 122 -15.51 1.59 -15.77
CA TYR A 122 -15.74 2.79 -14.95
C TYR A 122 -15.91 4.06 -15.76
N HIS A 123 -16.07 3.92 -17.09
CA HIS A 123 -16.30 5.02 -18.02
C HIS A 123 -15.23 6.12 -17.91
N ILE A 124 -13.97 5.71 -17.78
CA ILE A 124 -12.82 6.63 -17.76
C ILE A 124 -12.39 6.89 -19.19
N PHE A 125 -12.41 8.15 -19.59
CA PHE A 125 -12.05 8.55 -20.95
C PHE A 125 -10.56 8.29 -21.23
N TYR A 126 -10.26 7.78 -22.42
CA TYR A 126 -8.91 7.57 -22.89
C TYR A 126 -8.81 7.69 -24.40
N GLU A 127 -7.65 8.07 -24.87
CA GLU A 127 -7.34 8.15 -26.30
C GLU A 127 -6.35 7.05 -26.69
N ARG A 128 -6.39 6.67 -27.97
CA ARG A 128 -5.38 5.79 -28.55
C ARG A 128 -4.52 6.58 -29.51
N VAL A 129 -3.27 6.84 -29.11
CA VAL A 129 -2.29 7.54 -29.93
C VAL A 129 -1.16 6.58 -30.26
N ASP A 130 -0.88 6.34 -31.53
CA ASP A 130 0.17 5.42 -31.99
C ASP A 130 0.09 4.01 -31.37
N GLY A 131 -1.14 3.49 -31.22
CA GLY A 131 -1.38 2.17 -30.62
C GLY A 131 -1.20 2.10 -29.10
N ARG A 132 -0.90 3.21 -28.45
CA ARG A 132 -0.76 3.32 -26.98
C ARG A 132 -1.97 4.04 -26.38
N VAL A 133 -2.37 3.58 -25.21
CA VAL A 133 -3.41 4.24 -24.42
C VAL A 133 -2.84 5.47 -23.74
N ARG A 134 -3.47 6.60 -23.93
CA ARG A 134 -3.19 7.86 -23.27
C ARG A 134 -4.40 8.28 -22.46
N ILE A 135 -4.18 8.65 -21.21
CA ILE A 135 -5.20 9.18 -20.29
C ILE A 135 -4.68 10.51 -19.79
N ASP A 136 -5.47 11.55 -19.96
CA ASP A 136 -5.11 12.84 -19.37
C ASP A 136 -5.39 12.85 -17.86
N ASN A 137 -4.66 13.68 -17.12
CA ASN A 137 -4.82 13.72 -15.66
C ASN A 137 -6.22 14.18 -15.23
N SER A 138 -6.87 15.02 -16.05
CA SER A 138 -8.24 15.50 -15.86
C SER A 138 -9.30 14.40 -15.96
N ASP A 139 -9.00 13.34 -16.72
CA ASP A 139 -9.93 12.23 -16.95
C ASP A 139 -9.85 11.18 -15.83
N ILE A 140 -8.80 11.26 -15.00
CA ILE A 140 -8.67 10.37 -13.85
C ILE A 140 -9.61 10.86 -12.74
N PRO A 141 -10.59 10.06 -12.28
CA PRO A 141 -11.62 10.51 -11.32
C PRO A 141 -11.07 10.62 -9.89
N SER A 142 -9.97 11.37 -9.74
CA SER A 142 -9.25 11.49 -8.46
C SER A 142 -10.06 12.21 -7.38
N ALA A 143 -10.91 13.16 -7.77
CA ALA A 143 -11.81 13.88 -6.86
C ALA A 143 -12.94 13.00 -6.32
N GLU A 144 -13.33 11.99 -7.08
CA GLU A 144 -14.43 11.08 -6.76
C GLU A 144 -14.00 9.95 -5.83
N VAL A 145 -12.68 9.69 -5.69
CA VAL A 145 -12.16 8.65 -4.80
C VAL A 145 -11.82 9.23 -3.45
N LYS A 146 -12.77 9.15 -2.53
CA LYS A 146 -12.66 9.71 -1.17
C LYS A 146 -12.42 8.67 -0.10
N ARG A 147 -12.62 7.39 -0.40
CA ARG A 147 -12.49 6.28 0.55
C ARG A 147 -11.73 5.10 -0.03
N TYR A 148 -11.20 4.28 0.86
CA TYR A 148 -10.56 3.02 0.53
C TYR A 148 -11.05 1.91 1.44
N TYR A 149 -11.25 0.71 0.90
CA TYR A 149 -11.22 -0.48 1.72
C TYR A 149 -9.78 -0.94 1.89
N ILE A 150 -9.45 -1.28 3.14
CA ILE A 150 -8.16 -1.86 3.51
C ILE A 150 -8.43 -3.27 4.00
N LYS A 151 -7.85 -4.26 3.31
CA LYS A 151 -7.81 -5.64 3.81
C LYS A 151 -6.56 -5.82 4.64
N GLU A 152 -6.76 -6.17 5.91
CA GLU A 152 -5.68 -6.46 6.86
C GLU A 152 -5.73 -7.93 7.26
N SER A 153 -4.59 -8.54 7.47
CA SER A 153 -4.47 -9.83 8.17
C SER A 153 -4.02 -9.57 9.60
N ALA A 154 -4.88 -9.88 10.56
CA ALA A 154 -4.53 -9.89 11.97
C ALA A 154 -4.16 -11.32 12.35
N TYR A 155 -3.02 -11.50 13.04
CA TYR A 155 -2.54 -12.81 13.44
C TYR A 155 -1.83 -12.77 14.78
N TYR A 156 -1.87 -13.91 15.48
CA TYR A 156 -1.11 -14.12 16.68
C TYR A 156 0.13 -14.95 16.36
N ASP A 157 1.27 -14.40 16.70
CA ASP A 157 2.56 -15.05 16.55
C ASP A 157 2.96 -15.70 17.89
N GLN A 158 3.03 -17.01 17.88
CA GLN A 158 3.36 -17.79 19.08
C GLN A 158 4.82 -17.59 19.54
N THR A 159 5.73 -17.38 18.60
CA THR A 159 7.15 -17.20 18.90
C THR A 159 7.41 -15.91 19.66
N THR A 160 6.73 -14.83 19.28
CA THR A 160 6.85 -13.53 19.93
C THR A 160 5.78 -13.27 20.99
N ALA A 161 4.80 -14.20 21.13
CA ALA A 161 3.64 -14.08 22.01
C ALA A 161 2.88 -12.75 21.81
N SER A 162 2.74 -12.29 20.58
CA SER A 162 2.17 -10.99 20.27
C SER A 162 1.18 -11.03 19.10
N PHE A 163 0.25 -10.06 19.12
CA PHE A 163 -0.66 -9.83 17.99
C PHE A 163 -0.03 -8.87 16.99
N HIS A 164 -0.15 -9.22 15.73
CA HIS A 164 0.31 -8.41 14.61
C HIS A 164 -0.83 -8.12 13.65
N ARG A 165 -0.72 -7.00 12.94
CA ARG A 165 -1.56 -6.67 11.79
C ARG A 165 -0.67 -6.35 10.60
N LYS A 166 -1.05 -6.89 9.45
CA LYS A 166 -0.40 -6.61 8.18
C LYS A 166 -1.45 -6.15 7.18
N VAL A 167 -1.21 -5.03 6.53
CA VAL A 167 -2.03 -4.61 5.39
C VAL A 167 -1.75 -5.57 4.23
N VAL A 168 -2.80 -6.17 3.69
CA VAL A 168 -2.73 -7.13 2.59
C VAL A 168 -3.02 -6.47 1.27
N ALA A 169 -4.10 -5.67 1.21
CA ALA A 169 -4.54 -5.05 -0.02
C ALA A 169 -5.30 -3.74 0.24
N LEU A 170 -5.35 -2.91 -0.80
CA LEU A 170 -6.07 -1.64 -0.85
C LEU A 170 -7.05 -1.68 -2.02
N CYS A 171 -8.27 -1.16 -1.80
CA CYS A 171 -9.27 -1.01 -2.84
C CYS A 171 -9.81 0.43 -2.81
N PRO A 172 -9.55 1.27 -3.83
CA PRO A 172 -10.17 2.58 -3.94
C PRO A 172 -11.67 2.47 -4.19
N ILE A 173 -12.43 3.36 -3.56
CA ILE A 173 -13.88 3.46 -3.70
C ILE A 173 -14.20 4.74 -4.41
N LEU A 174 -14.81 4.63 -5.59
CA LEU A 174 -15.32 5.73 -6.38
C LEU A 174 -16.71 6.12 -5.86
N GLU A 175 -16.93 7.40 -5.63
CA GLU A 175 -18.22 7.96 -5.20
C GLU A 175 -18.76 8.87 -6.27
N ARG A 176 -19.92 8.52 -6.81
CA ARG A 176 -20.64 9.34 -7.77
C ARG A 176 -22.04 9.65 -7.28
N ASP A 177 -22.41 10.91 -7.44
CA ASP A 177 -23.79 11.32 -7.18
C ASP A 177 -24.67 10.74 -8.28
N ASP A 178 -25.85 10.24 -7.88
CA ASP A 178 -26.84 9.77 -8.82
C ASP A 178 -27.43 10.96 -9.59
N ASP A 179 -27.51 10.85 -10.91
CA ASP A 179 -28.06 11.87 -11.81
C ASP A 179 -29.51 12.26 -11.46
N PHE A 180 -30.20 11.41 -10.70
CA PHE A 180 -31.58 11.65 -10.25
C PHE A 180 -31.69 12.25 -8.83
N GLY A 181 -30.57 12.56 -8.19
CA GLY A 181 -30.57 13.19 -6.84
C GLY A 181 -30.96 12.25 -5.70
N HIS A 182 -30.91 10.94 -5.90
CA HIS A 182 -31.25 9.94 -4.86
C HIS A 182 -30.10 9.65 -3.89
N GLY A 183 -28.96 10.33 -4.04
CA GLY A 183 -27.79 10.17 -3.15
C GLY A 183 -26.51 9.81 -3.89
N THR A 184 -25.47 9.52 -3.11
CA THR A 184 -24.16 9.14 -3.61
C THR A 184 -24.04 7.62 -3.66
N THR A 185 -23.66 7.07 -4.80
CA THR A 185 -23.40 5.65 -4.98
C THR A 185 -21.91 5.37 -4.91
N SER A 186 -21.54 4.31 -4.18
CA SER A 186 -20.15 3.91 -3.97
C SER A 186 -19.81 2.70 -4.83
N TYR A 187 -18.73 2.83 -5.61
CA TYR A 187 -18.23 1.80 -6.49
C TYR A 187 -16.81 1.40 -6.11
N PRO A 188 -16.60 0.27 -5.41
CA PRO A 188 -15.26 -0.28 -5.23
C PRO A 188 -14.67 -0.64 -6.60
N LEU A 189 -13.45 -0.14 -6.89
CA LEU A 189 -12.89 -0.25 -8.23
C LEU A 189 -12.13 -1.56 -8.45
N PHE A 190 -11.05 -1.74 -7.71
CA PHE A 190 -10.18 -2.90 -7.84
C PHE A 190 -9.31 -3.04 -6.60
N TRP A 191 -8.85 -4.25 -6.37
CA TRP A 191 -7.85 -4.51 -5.34
C TRP A 191 -6.44 -4.38 -5.90
N VAL A 192 -5.51 -3.83 -5.11
CA VAL A 192 -4.07 -3.92 -5.33
C VAL A 192 -3.42 -4.52 -4.09
N ARG A 193 -2.50 -5.45 -4.29
CA ARG A 193 -1.74 -6.02 -3.18
C ARG A 193 -0.81 -4.96 -2.60
N TYR A 194 -0.81 -4.83 -1.28
CA TYR A 194 0.00 -3.83 -0.60
C TYR A 194 1.51 -4.07 -0.82
N ASP A 195 1.95 -5.33 -0.78
CA ASP A 195 3.35 -5.69 -0.99
C ASP A 195 3.86 -5.28 -2.38
N ASP A 196 2.99 -5.28 -3.40
CA ASP A 196 3.35 -4.89 -4.76
C ASP A 196 3.48 -3.35 -4.91
N VAL A 197 2.70 -2.58 -4.13
CA VAL A 197 2.70 -1.12 -4.21
C VAL A 197 3.64 -0.45 -3.20
N ALA A 198 3.93 -1.09 -2.07
CA ALA A 198 4.70 -0.51 -0.99
C ALA A 198 6.08 0.05 -1.43
N PRO A 199 6.87 -0.63 -2.30
CA PRO A 199 8.14 -0.09 -2.78
C PRO A 199 7.99 1.19 -3.59
N ALA A 200 6.88 1.33 -4.32
CA ALA A 200 6.57 2.52 -5.10
C ALA A 200 6.06 3.66 -4.20
N LEU A 201 5.16 3.35 -3.26
CA LEU A 201 4.66 4.32 -2.28
C LEU A 201 5.78 4.90 -1.41
N ALA A 202 6.76 4.09 -1.01
CA ALA A 202 7.89 4.53 -0.20
C ALA A 202 8.75 5.62 -0.88
N LYS A 203 8.69 5.72 -2.21
CA LYS A 203 9.41 6.74 -2.99
C LYS A 203 8.59 8.01 -3.20
N GLN A 204 7.28 7.97 -2.91
CA GLN A 204 6.39 9.09 -3.13
C GLN A 204 6.45 10.09 -1.98
N ARG A 205 6.47 11.39 -2.33
CA ARG A 205 6.41 12.46 -1.35
C ARG A 205 4.96 12.80 -1.05
N VAL A 206 4.60 12.76 0.23
CA VAL A 206 3.29 13.18 0.73
C VAL A 206 3.46 14.50 1.48
N ARG A 207 2.48 15.40 1.34
CA ARG A 207 2.45 16.63 2.14
C ARG A 207 2.11 16.25 3.58
N THR A 208 2.99 16.58 4.52
CA THR A 208 2.66 16.48 5.94
C THR A 208 1.96 17.76 6.37
N SER A 209 0.95 17.64 7.22
CA SER A 209 0.27 18.77 7.85
C SER A 209 1.10 19.42 8.95
N ALA A 210 2.29 18.91 9.22
CA ALA A 210 3.17 19.50 10.23
C ALA A 210 3.65 20.87 9.74
N LEU A 211 3.09 21.92 10.31
CA LEU A 211 3.64 23.24 10.38
C LEU A 211 4.89 23.17 11.29
N ASN A 212 6.02 22.84 10.71
CA ASN A 212 7.34 23.00 11.32
C ASN A 212 8.30 23.53 10.26
#